data_70b7d1bea86b344b83a01d329af48820
#
_entry.id   70b7d1bea86b344b83a01d329af48820
#
_cell.length_a   1.000
_cell.length_b   1.000
_cell.length_c   1.000
_cell.angle_alpha   90.00
_cell.angle_beta   90.00
_cell.angle_gamma   90.00
#
_symmetry.space_group_name_H-M   'P 1'
#
loop_
_entity.id
_entity.type
_entity.pdbx_description
1 polymer ?
#
loop_
_entity_poly.entity_id
_entity_poly.type
_entity_poly.pdbx_seq_one_letter_code
_entity_poly.pdbx_strand_id
1 'polypeptide(L)'
;MHNFDPTNNISWQLGHRGRVAVFIDGNNLFHAARFHNIDIDYNKLLRVLLGDGRLLRAFFYTGVDVGAERQQGFLLWMRRNGFRVIQKELKTFYDGSRKANLDVEIAVDMLSLAGRYDTAVLVSGDEDFVYAVNAVAYKGCRVEVAGFRSNTAPKLIDVADYFIDLGEIADRVRKEVHGPRYDERDLHEQQPTQYLNEQIQIEETTPDGFQSAMRVVVETSIEEAEQFDAAAEFIRVTDEH
;
A
#
# COMPACT_ATOMS: atom_id res chain seq x y z
N MET A 1 19.93 -13.89 30.98
CA MET A 1 18.71 -14.63 30.55
C MET A 1 18.30 -14.03 29.23
N HIS A 2 18.61 -14.71 28.12
CA HIS A 2 18.13 -14.26 26.81
C HIS A 2 16.65 -14.62 26.71
N ASN A 3 15.81 -13.62 26.54
CA ASN A 3 14.39 -13.81 26.25
C ASN A 3 14.28 -14.62 24.95
N PHE A 4 13.73 -15.81 25.06
CA PHE A 4 13.41 -16.67 23.94
C PHE A 4 12.26 -15.99 23.18
N ASP A 5 12.56 -15.39 22.03
CA ASP A 5 11.57 -14.86 21.11
C ASP A 5 11.15 -16.02 20.19
N PRO A 6 9.93 -16.56 20.32
CA PRO A 6 9.46 -17.67 19.51
C PRO A 6 9.37 -17.32 18.02
N THR A 7 9.31 -16.01 17.66
CA THR A 7 9.33 -15.56 16.26
C THR A 7 10.72 -15.64 15.65
N ASN A 8 11.77 -15.63 16.45
CA ASN A 8 13.16 -15.71 16.01
C ASN A 8 13.66 -17.18 15.83
N ASN A 9 12.87 -18.15 16.27
CA ASN A 9 13.29 -19.55 16.28
C ASN A 9 13.10 -20.26 14.92
N ILE A 10 12.34 -19.65 14.01
CA ILE A 10 12.09 -20.21 12.66
C ILE A 10 13.23 -19.84 11.70
N SER A 11 13.94 -18.73 11.94
CA SER A 11 14.98 -18.23 11.03
C SER A 11 16.16 -19.18 10.86
N TRP A 12 16.56 -19.90 11.93
CA TRP A 12 17.65 -20.87 11.83
C TRP A 12 17.24 -22.20 11.14
N GLN A 13 15.95 -22.56 11.23
CA GLN A 13 15.40 -23.74 10.54
C GLN A 13 15.30 -23.51 9.03
N LEU A 14 14.98 -22.26 8.63
CA LEU A 14 14.84 -21.88 7.23
C LEU A 14 16.13 -21.29 6.63
N GLY A 15 17.20 -21.15 7.43
CA GLY A 15 18.46 -20.54 7.01
C GLY A 15 18.38 -19.01 6.86
N HIS A 16 19.49 -18.43 6.40
CA HIS A 16 19.52 -17.00 6.08
C HIS A 16 18.67 -16.69 4.86
N ARG A 17 17.98 -15.55 4.87
CA ARG A 17 17.14 -15.12 3.74
C ARG A 17 17.95 -14.83 2.46
N GLY A 18 19.25 -14.57 2.60
CA GLY A 18 20.15 -14.36 1.49
C GLY A 18 19.73 -13.22 0.56
N ARG A 19 19.71 -13.47 -0.75
CA ARG A 19 19.21 -12.54 -1.76
C ARG A 19 17.70 -12.63 -1.81
N VAL A 20 17.02 -11.51 -1.58
CA VAL A 20 15.55 -11.42 -1.52
C VAL A 20 15.02 -10.75 -2.78
N ALA A 21 14.07 -11.39 -3.45
CA ALA A 21 13.24 -10.77 -4.47
C ALA A 21 11.82 -10.57 -3.91
N VAL A 22 11.27 -9.37 -4.06
CA VAL A 22 9.93 -9.01 -3.57
C VAL A 22 9.01 -8.80 -4.77
N PHE A 23 7.87 -9.49 -4.78
CA PHE A 23 6.85 -9.43 -5.83
C PHE A 23 5.57 -8.89 -5.23
N ILE A 24 5.19 -7.67 -5.58
CA ILE A 24 4.04 -6.98 -4.99
C ILE A 24 2.90 -6.95 -6.02
N ASP A 25 1.84 -7.68 -5.72
CA ASP A 25 0.56 -7.51 -6.38
C ASP A 25 -0.09 -6.21 -5.87
N GLY A 26 0.07 -5.15 -6.65
CA GLY A 26 -0.35 -3.82 -6.24
C GLY A 26 -1.86 -3.69 -6.07
N ASN A 27 -2.64 -4.35 -6.93
CA ASN A 27 -4.09 -4.31 -6.86
C ASN A 27 -4.60 -5.03 -5.60
N ASN A 28 -4.15 -6.27 -5.37
CA ASN A 28 -4.54 -7.05 -4.20
C ASN A 28 -4.15 -6.35 -2.90
N LEU A 29 -2.89 -5.90 -2.80
CA LEU A 29 -2.40 -5.18 -1.62
C LEU A 29 -3.19 -3.90 -1.35
N PHE A 30 -3.51 -3.13 -2.40
CA PHE A 30 -4.22 -1.88 -2.27
C PHE A 30 -5.64 -2.11 -1.73
N HIS A 31 -6.39 -3.06 -2.30
CA HIS A 31 -7.74 -3.39 -1.83
C HIS A 31 -7.73 -3.89 -0.38
N ALA A 32 -6.77 -4.76 -0.03
CA ALA A 32 -6.65 -5.28 1.32
C ALA A 32 -6.28 -4.17 2.33
N ALA A 33 -5.31 -3.30 2.00
CA ALA A 33 -4.90 -2.19 2.87
C ALA A 33 -6.05 -1.20 3.11
N ARG A 34 -6.83 -0.89 2.07
CA ARG A 34 -8.02 -0.06 2.19
C ARG A 34 -9.09 -0.68 3.08
N PHE A 35 -9.34 -1.98 2.94
CA PHE A 35 -10.29 -2.70 3.81
C PHE A 35 -9.92 -2.54 5.29
N HIS A 36 -8.61 -2.53 5.60
CA HIS A 36 -8.07 -2.32 6.96
C HIS A 36 -7.84 -0.86 7.33
N ASN A 37 -8.21 0.10 6.46
CA ASN A 37 -7.97 1.53 6.64
C ASN A 37 -6.49 1.86 6.95
N ILE A 38 -5.60 1.25 6.17
CA ILE A 38 -4.14 1.42 6.30
C ILE A 38 -3.60 2.03 5.01
N ASP A 39 -3.02 3.23 5.10
CA ASP A 39 -2.23 3.83 4.01
C ASP A 39 -0.79 3.34 4.12
N ILE A 40 -0.32 2.62 3.10
CA ILE A 40 0.97 1.95 3.11
C ILE A 40 2.07 2.86 2.58
N ASP A 41 3.14 3.02 3.37
CA ASP A 41 4.42 3.52 2.90
C ASP A 41 5.22 2.36 2.27
N TYR A 42 5.35 2.37 0.96
CA TYR A 42 6.02 1.29 0.21
C TYR A 42 7.51 1.17 0.53
N ASN A 43 8.18 2.26 0.93
CA ASN A 43 9.58 2.20 1.36
C ASN A 43 9.71 1.53 2.73
N LYS A 44 8.79 1.84 3.66
CA LYS A 44 8.73 1.17 4.97
C LYS A 44 8.37 -0.31 4.78
N LEU A 45 7.37 -0.60 3.94
CA LEU A 45 6.98 -1.98 3.60
C LEU A 45 8.18 -2.76 3.07
N LEU A 46 8.88 -2.24 2.06
CA LEU A 46 10.04 -2.92 1.48
C LEU A 46 11.13 -3.19 2.52
N ARG A 47 11.41 -2.23 3.42
CA ARG A 47 12.40 -2.43 4.51
C ARG A 47 11.99 -3.54 5.46
N VAL A 48 10.71 -3.59 5.84
CA VAL A 48 10.20 -4.63 6.74
C VAL A 48 10.23 -5.99 6.05
N LEU A 49 9.78 -6.07 4.80
CA LEU A 49 9.80 -7.31 4.01
C LEU A 49 11.22 -7.81 3.73
N LEU A 50 12.18 -6.91 3.60
CA LEU A 50 13.59 -7.27 3.37
C LEU A 50 14.24 -7.87 4.62
N GLY A 51 13.91 -7.37 5.83
CA GLY A 51 14.50 -7.84 7.08
C GLY A 51 16.03 -7.80 7.06
N ASP A 52 16.66 -8.95 7.32
CA ASP A 52 18.11 -9.18 7.28
C ASP A 52 18.63 -9.59 5.89
N GLY A 53 17.72 -9.77 4.92
CA GLY A 53 18.06 -10.16 3.56
C GLY A 53 18.66 -9.02 2.73
N ARG A 54 19.36 -9.39 1.67
CA ARG A 54 19.91 -8.44 0.69
C ARG A 54 18.99 -8.34 -0.52
N LEU A 55 18.45 -7.15 -0.80
CA LEU A 55 17.53 -6.94 -1.92
C LEU A 55 18.21 -7.29 -3.26
N LEU A 56 17.65 -8.25 -3.97
CA LEU A 56 17.96 -8.49 -5.37
C LEU A 56 17.13 -7.55 -6.26
N ARG A 57 15.80 -7.56 -6.06
CA ARG A 57 14.86 -6.73 -6.82
C ARG A 57 13.53 -6.63 -6.09
N ALA A 58 12.88 -5.48 -6.20
CA ALA A 58 11.48 -5.30 -5.84
C ALA A 58 10.66 -5.05 -7.11
N PHE A 59 9.62 -5.83 -7.32
CA PHE A 59 8.67 -5.72 -8.42
C PHE A 59 7.34 -5.21 -7.90
N PHE A 60 6.70 -4.35 -8.68
CA PHE A 60 5.37 -3.83 -8.41
C PHE A 60 4.49 -4.00 -9.64
N TYR A 61 3.44 -4.79 -9.52
CA TYR A 61 2.53 -5.15 -10.61
C TYR A 61 1.20 -4.42 -10.41
N THR A 62 0.70 -3.76 -11.45
CA THR A 62 -0.56 -3.01 -11.34
C THR A 62 -1.28 -2.86 -12.67
N GLY A 63 -2.61 -2.83 -12.61
CA GLY A 63 -3.43 -2.34 -13.70
C GLY A 63 -3.31 -0.82 -13.83
N VAL A 64 -3.36 -0.30 -15.04
CA VAL A 64 -3.31 1.15 -15.29
C VAL A 64 -4.46 1.60 -16.16
N ASP A 65 -5.00 2.77 -15.84
CA ASP A 65 -5.86 3.53 -16.72
C ASP A 65 -5.02 4.50 -17.55
N VAL A 66 -5.20 4.46 -18.86
CA VAL A 66 -4.41 5.28 -19.80
C VAL A 66 -4.57 6.79 -19.57
N GLY A 67 -5.71 7.20 -18.98
CA GLY A 67 -6.02 8.60 -18.71
C GLY A 67 -5.71 9.11 -17.30
N ALA A 68 -5.23 8.25 -16.39
CA ALA A 68 -5.06 8.62 -14.98
C ALA A 68 -3.67 9.22 -14.70
N GLU A 69 -3.54 10.54 -14.82
CA GLU A 69 -2.26 11.26 -14.60
C GLU A 69 -1.68 11.04 -13.19
N ARG A 70 -2.54 11.03 -12.15
CA ARG A 70 -2.12 10.79 -10.76
C ARG A 70 -1.48 9.42 -10.58
N GLN A 71 -2.07 8.38 -11.21
CA GLN A 71 -1.49 7.04 -11.20
C GLN A 71 -0.12 7.03 -11.86
N GLN A 72 0.05 7.74 -12.98
CA GLN A 72 1.35 7.85 -13.66
C GLN A 72 2.41 8.51 -12.76
N GLY A 73 2.04 9.56 -12.01
CA GLY A 73 2.91 10.20 -11.02
C GLY A 73 3.38 9.23 -9.94
N PHE A 74 2.46 8.43 -9.39
CA PHE A 74 2.77 7.39 -8.40
C PHE A 74 3.71 6.33 -8.98
N LEU A 75 3.43 5.83 -10.19
CA LEU A 75 4.28 4.81 -10.82
C LEU A 75 5.68 5.35 -11.17
N LEU A 76 5.79 6.61 -11.52
CA LEU A 76 7.08 7.28 -11.71
C LEU A 76 7.86 7.36 -10.38
N TRP A 77 7.16 7.71 -9.29
CA TRP A 77 7.76 7.70 -7.96
C TRP A 77 8.24 6.30 -7.56
N MET A 78 7.45 5.25 -7.80
CA MET A 78 7.84 3.85 -7.55
C MET A 78 9.14 3.49 -8.28
N ARG A 79 9.23 3.82 -9.57
CA ARG A 79 10.44 3.56 -10.38
C ARG A 79 11.67 4.30 -9.82
N ARG A 80 11.49 5.56 -9.40
CA ARG A 80 12.56 6.37 -8.80
C ARG A 80 13.01 5.85 -7.42
N ASN A 81 12.13 5.15 -6.71
CA ASN A 81 12.43 4.53 -5.41
C ASN A 81 12.88 3.06 -5.53
N GLY A 82 13.30 2.63 -6.72
CA GLY A 82 13.97 1.34 -6.92
C GLY A 82 13.04 0.16 -7.22
N PHE A 83 11.74 0.39 -7.39
CA PHE A 83 10.81 -0.65 -7.80
C PHE A 83 10.85 -0.85 -9.33
N ARG A 84 10.82 -2.10 -9.76
CA ARG A 84 10.54 -2.46 -11.14
C ARG A 84 9.02 -2.51 -11.32
N VAL A 85 8.46 -1.51 -11.99
CA VAL A 85 7.01 -1.43 -12.23
C VAL A 85 6.64 -2.17 -13.50
N ILE A 86 5.76 -3.16 -13.36
CA ILE A 86 5.10 -3.89 -14.44
C ILE A 86 3.64 -3.44 -14.47
N GLN A 87 3.21 -2.92 -15.60
CA GLN A 87 1.88 -2.37 -15.76
C GLN A 87 1.14 -3.00 -16.93
N LYS A 88 -0.17 -3.15 -16.80
CA LYS A 88 -1.06 -3.67 -17.82
C LYS A 88 -2.29 -2.78 -17.91
N GLU A 89 -2.72 -2.44 -19.14
CA GLU A 89 -3.92 -1.62 -19.32
C GLU A 89 -5.17 -2.34 -18.81
N LEU A 90 -6.05 -1.59 -18.14
CA LEU A 90 -7.33 -2.09 -17.68
C LEU A 90 -8.21 -2.41 -18.89
N LYS A 91 -8.73 -3.62 -18.95
CA LYS A 91 -9.72 -4.05 -19.94
C LYS A 91 -11.11 -3.80 -19.37
N THR A 92 -11.96 -3.16 -20.17
CA THR A 92 -13.39 -2.99 -19.83
C THR A 92 -14.16 -4.22 -20.27
N PHE A 93 -14.94 -4.79 -19.37
CA PHE A 93 -15.81 -5.93 -19.61
C PHE A 93 -17.25 -5.47 -19.94
N TYR A 94 -18.10 -6.39 -20.38
CA TYR A 94 -19.49 -6.12 -20.77
C TYR A 94 -20.37 -5.61 -19.60
N ASP A 95 -20.00 -5.95 -18.37
CA ASP A 95 -20.63 -5.48 -17.12
C ASP A 95 -20.16 -4.09 -16.67
N GLY A 96 -19.31 -3.44 -17.47
CA GLY A 96 -18.71 -2.15 -17.15
C GLY A 96 -17.52 -2.24 -16.21
N SER A 97 -17.23 -3.40 -15.63
CA SER A 97 -16.04 -3.57 -14.77
C SER A 97 -14.74 -3.41 -15.56
N ARG A 98 -13.72 -2.85 -14.90
CA ARG A 98 -12.40 -2.65 -15.49
C ARG A 98 -11.37 -3.41 -14.67
N LYS A 99 -10.72 -4.37 -15.29
CA LYS A 99 -9.76 -5.25 -14.61
C LYS A 99 -8.50 -5.46 -15.45
N ALA A 100 -7.37 -5.62 -14.77
CA ALA A 100 -6.14 -6.17 -15.34
C ALA A 100 -5.66 -7.26 -14.39
N ASN A 101 -5.58 -8.48 -14.88
CA ASN A 101 -4.99 -9.60 -14.15
C ASN A 101 -3.52 -9.69 -14.56
N LEU A 102 -2.61 -9.67 -13.56
CA LEU A 102 -1.17 -9.80 -13.73
C LEU A 102 -0.60 -11.04 -13.02
N ASP A 103 -1.44 -11.96 -12.58
CA ASP A 103 -1.03 -13.17 -11.83
C ASP A 103 -0.06 -14.02 -12.65
N VAL A 104 -0.31 -14.10 -13.96
CA VAL A 104 0.58 -14.81 -14.89
C VAL A 104 1.95 -14.14 -14.96
N GLU A 105 1.99 -12.81 -15.09
CA GLU A 105 3.23 -12.03 -15.12
C GLU A 105 4.01 -12.20 -13.81
N ILE A 106 3.34 -12.14 -12.65
CA ILE A 106 3.94 -12.36 -11.34
C ILE A 106 4.50 -13.79 -11.25
N ALA A 107 3.70 -14.80 -11.58
CA ALA A 107 4.11 -16.20 -11.51
C ALA A 107 5.30 -16.51 -12.43
N VAL A 108 5.28 -15.98 -13.66
CA VAL A 108 6.36 -16.13 -14.63
C VAL A 108 7.65 -15.47 -14.13
N ASP A 109 7.59 -14.26 -13.59
CA ASP A 109 8.76 -13.56 -13.07
C ASP A 109 9.32 -14.27 -11.82
N MET A 110 8.48 -14.74 -10.91
CA MET A 110 8.88 -15.56 -9.77
C MET A 110 9.67 -16.80 -10.23
N LEU A 111 9.12 -17.55 -11.17
CA LEU A 111 9.73 -18.78 -11.68
C LEU A 111 11.00 -18.53 -12.51
N SER A 112 11.02 -17.49 -13.34
CA SER A 112 12.15 -17.16 -14.22
C SER A 112 13.37 -16.67 -13.44
N LEU A 113 13.14 -16.05 -12.28
CA LEU A 113 14.20 -15.56 -11.41
C LEU A 113 14.58 -16.56 -10.31
N ALA A 114 13.84 -17.66 -10.14
CA ALA A 114 14.18 -18.71 -9.20
C ALA A 114 15.59 -19.24 -9.44
N GLY A 115 16.40 -19.35 -8.37
CA GLY A 115 17.84 -19.65 -8.44
C GLY A 115 18.75 -18.41 -8.56
N ARG A 116 18.19 -17.22 -8.85
CA ARG A 116 18.93 -15.95 -8.75
C ARG A 116 18.72 -15.26 -7.42
N TYR A 117 17.62 -15.55 -6.74
CA TYR A 117 17.34 -15.20 -5.35
C TYR A 117 17.35 -16.46 -4.48
N ASP A 118 17.52 -16.25 -3.20
CA ASP A 118 17.48 -17.32 -2.18
C ASP A 118 16.09 -17.31 -1.51
N THR A 119 15.47 -16.14 -1.41
CA THR A 119 14.12 -15.94 -0.86
C THR A 119 13.25 -15.12 -1.83
N ALA A 120 12.04 -15.62 -2.11
CA ALA A 120 10.96 -14.87 -2.73
C ALA A 120 9.99 -14.38 -1.66
N VAL A 121 9.60 -13.10 -1.70
CA VAL A 121 8.50 -12.57 -0.90
C VAL A 121 7.37 -12.18 -1.85
N LEU A 122 6.27 -12.90 -1.80
CA LEU A 122 5.05 -12.58 -2.54
C LEU A 122 4.12 -11.76 -1.65
N VAL A 123 3.75 -10.57 -2.10
CA VAL A 123 2.76 -9.72 -1.42
C VAL A 123 1.45 -9.82 -2.17
N SER A 124 0.64 -10.78 -1.79
CA SER A 124 -0.72 -11.01 -2.31
C SER A 124 -1.48 -11.96 -1.36
N GLY A 125 -2.82 -11.89 -1.40
CA GLY A 125 -3.69 -12.83 -0.71
C GLY A 125 -4.38 -13.83 -1.64
N ASP A 126 -4.07 -13.82 -2.93
CA ASP A 126 -4.80 -14.58 -3.94
C ASP A 126 -4.40 -16.06 -3.96
N GLU A 127 -5.42 -16.95 -3.91
CA GLU A 127 -5.24 -18.40 -3.96
C GLU A 127 -4.60 -18.88 -5.28
N ASP A 128 -4.75 -18.15 -6.37
CA ASP A 128 -4.23 -18.53 -7.68
C ASP A 128 -2.69 -18.65 -7.68
N PHE A 129 -2.00 -18.03 -6.71
CA PHE A 129 -0.55 -18.17 -6.54
C PHE A 129 -0.08 -19.45 -5.85
N VAL A 130 -0.96 -20.28 -5.31
CA VAL A 130 -0.59 -21.53 -4.60
C VAL A 130 0.34 -22.39 -5.46
N TYR A 131 0.03 -22.55 -6.75
CA TYR A 131 0.86 -23.36 -7.64
C TYR A 131 2.22 -22.71 -7.91
N ALA A 132 2.27 -21.40 -8.09
CA ALA A 132 3.51 -20.67 -8.32
C ALA A 132 4.45 -20.72 -7.09
N VAL A 133 3.89 -20.56 -5.88
CA VAL A 133 4.62 -20.68 -4.61
C VAL A 133 5.26 -22.06 -4.49
N ASN A 134 4.49 -23.13 -4.67
CA ASN A 134 5.00 -24.51 -4.64
C ASN A 134 6.10 -24.72 -5.69
N ALA A 135 5.89 -24.26 -6.92
CA ALA A 135 6.84 -24.45 -8.01
C ALA A 135 8.18 -23.73 -7.75
N VAL A 136 8.16 -22.58 -7.08
CA VAL A 136 9.37 -21.85 -6.64
C VAL A 136 10.05 -22.60 -5.49
N ALA A 137 9.27 -23.07 -4.50
CA ALA A 137 9.80 -23.85 -3.38
C ALA A 137 10.50 -25.13 -3.85
N TYR A 138 9.93 -25.84 -4.85
CA TYR A 138 10.58 -27.01 -5.46
C TYR A 138 11.91 -26.72 -6.16
N LYS A 139 12.19 -25.45 -6.49
CA LYS A 139 13.51 -25.02 -7.00
C LYS A 139 14.51 -24.75 -5.89
N GLY A 140 14.16 -25.00 -4.62
CA GLY A 140 15.03 -24.81 -3.45
C GLY A 140 15.08 -23.37 -2.95
N CYS A 141 14.18 -22.50 -3.39
CA CYS A 141 14.06 -21.16 -2.87
C CYS A 141 13.10 -21.12 -1.68
N ARG A 142 13.42 -20.33 -0.66
CA ARG A 142 12.48 -19.99 0.40
C ARG A 142 11.37 -19.11 -0.17
N VAL A 143 10.11 -19.37 0.16
CA VAL A 143 8.98 -18.56 -0.28
C VAL A 143 8.22 -18.03 0.93
N GLU A 144 8.16 -16.72 1.05
CA GLU A 144 7.39 -16.03 2.07
C GLU A 144 6.20 -15.34 1.41
N VAL A 145 5.04 -15.40 2.06
CA VAL A 145 3.82 -14.70 1.64
C VAL A 145 3.56 -13.58 2.64
N ALA A 146 3.31 -12.37 2.14
CA ALA A 146 2.92 -11.23 2.96
C ALA A 146 1.53 -10.74 2.56
N GLY A 147 0.66 -10.53 3.55
CA GLY A 147 -0.71 -10.07 3.32
C GLY A 147 -1.43 -9.84 4.64
N PHE A 148 -2.63 -9.27 4.56
CA PHE A 148 -3.51 -9.23 5.72
C PHE A 148 -4.19 -10.58 5.86
N ARG A 149 -4.10 -11.21 7.03
CA ARG A 149 -4.59 -12.58 7.24
C ARG A 149 -6.05 -12.77 6.83
N SER A 150 -6.91 -11.78 7.09
CA SER A 150 -8.33 -11.82 6.72
C SER A 150 -8.59 -11.71 5.20
N ASN A 151 -7.61 -11.22 4.43
CA ASN A 151 -7.69 -11.05 2.97
C ASN A 151 -6.74 -11.99 2.22
N THR A 152 -6.18 -12.99 2.93
CA THR A 152 -5.27 -13.98 2.33
C THR A 152 -5.90 -15.37 2.39
N ALA A 153 -5.93 -16.04 1.28
CA ALA A 153 -6.47 -17.39 1.19
C ALA A 153 -5.70 -18.35 2.12
N PRO A 154 -6.40 -19.15 2.96
CA PRO A 154 -5.73 -20.09 3.88
C PRO A 154 -4.76 -21.03 3.16
N LYS A 155 -5.13 -21.54 1.98
CA LYS A 155 -4.27 -22.43 1.19
C LYS A 155 -2.96 -21.76 0.76
N LEU A 156 -2.98 -20.44 0.51
CA LEU A 156 -1.77 -19.72 0.16
C LEU A 156 -0.85 -19.55 1.37
N ILE A 157 -1.43 -19.34 2.56
CA ILE A 157 -0.69 -19.31 3.82
C ILE A 157 -0.05 -20.67 4.11
N ASP A 158 -0.79 -21.75 3.88
CA ASP A 158 -0.36 -23.12 4.20
C ASP A 158 0.83 -23.61 3.36
N VAL A 159 0.97 -23.12 2.13
CA VAL A 159 2.07 -23.50 1.23
C VAL A 159 3.32 -22.61 1.36
N ALA A 160 3.22 -21.49 2.06
CA ALA A 160 4.34 -20.58 2.30
C ALA A 160 5.27 -21.13 3.38
N ASP A 161 6.58 -21.00 3.21
CA ASP A 161 7.54 -21.29 4.28
C ASP A 161 7.36 -20.36 5.48
N TYR A 162 6.91 -19.12 5.23
CA TYR A 162 6.59 -18.15 6.27
C TYR A 162 5.50 -17.19 5.80
N PHE A 163 4.57 -16.86 6.70
CA PHE A 163 3.56 -15.86 6.46
C PHE A 163 3.82 -14.59 7.28
N ILE A 164 3.89 -13.45 6.59
CA ILE A 164 4.06 -12.13 7.20
C ILE A 164 2.69 -11.46 7.25
N ASP A 165 2.10 -11.38 8.44
CA ASP A 165 0.82 -10.69 8.62
C ASP A 165 1.02 -9.17 8.65
N LEU A 166 0.56 -8.48 7.59
CA LEU A 166 0.66 -7.03 7.49
C LEU A 166 -0.21 -6.31 8.53
N GLY A 167 -1.26 -6.96 9.04
CA GLY A 167 -2.06 -6.44 10.13
C GLY A 167 -1.27 -6.31 11.43
N GLU A 168 -0.43 -7.30 11.76
CA GLU A 168 0.42 -7.28 12.96
C GLU A 168 1.54 -6.24 12.89
N ILE A 169 1.96 -5.86 11.69
CA ILE A 169 3.03 -4.88 11.46
C ILE A 169 2.54 -3.55 10.88
N ALA A 170 1.23 -3.31 10.95
CA ALA A 170 0.58 -2.14 10.35
C ALA A 170 1.26 -0.81 10.73
N ASP A 171 1.58 -0.61 12.00
CA ASP A 171 2.23 0.63 12.47
C ASP A 171 3.64 0.82 11.92
N ARG A 172 4.31 -0.26 11.52
CA ARG A 172 5.66 -0.22 10.93
C ARG A 172 5.65 0.13 9.45
N VAL A 173 4.52 -0.10 8.77
CA VAL A 173 4.36 0.08 7.32
C VAL A 173 3.44 1.23 6.95
N ARG A 174 2.74 1.82 7.94
CA ARG A 174 1.84 2.95 7.73
C ARG A 174 2.61 4.22 7.36
N LYS A 175 2.04 5.03 6.47
CA LYS A 175 2.48 6.40 6.25
C LYS A 175 2.29 7.22 7.53
N GLU A 176 3.27 8.03 7.86
CA GLU A 176 3.12 9.03 8.91
C GLU A 176 2.28 10.18 8.37
N VAL A 177 1.17 10.45 9.04
CA VAL A 177 0.43 11.69 8.83
C VAL A 177 1.31 12.79 9.44
N HIS A 178 2.08 13.47 8.63
CA HIS A 178 2.75 14.69 9.05
C HIS A 178 1.66 15.76 9.18
N GLY A 179 1.12 15.91 10.39
CA GLY A 179 0.41 17.14 10.74
C GLY A 179 1.34 18.33 10.51
N PRO A 180 0.81 19.55 10.30
CA PRO A 180 1.64 20.75 10.16
C PRO A 180 2.65 20.77 11.30
N ARG A 181 3.95 20.81 10.97
CA ARG A 181 5.01 20.98 11.97
C ARG A 181 4.86 22.39 12.53
N TYR A 182 4.14 22.51 13.64
CA TYR A 182 4.24 23.69 14.45
C TYR A 182 5.63 23.65 15.10
N ASP A 183 6.55 24.48 14.63
CA ASP A 183 7.82 24.71 15.33
C ASP A 183 7.47 25.38 16.67
N GLU A 184 7.81 24.72 17.80
CA GLU A 184 7.55 25.27 19.13
C GLU A 184 8.20 26.67 19.34
N ARG A 185 9.08 27.09 18.43
CA ARG A 185 9.67 28.42 18.40
C ARG A 185 8.71 29.52 17.92
N ASP A 186 7.66 29.17 17.17
CA ASP A 186 6.67 30.14 16.68
C ASP A 186 5.59 30.48 17.74
N LEU A 187 5.59 29.82 18.90
CA LEU A 187 4.63 30.06 19.97
C LEU A 187 4.99 31.23 20.87
N HIS A 188 6.19 31.85 20.71
CA HIS A 188 6.63 32.94 21.58
C HIS A 188 6.50 34.35 21.00
N GLU A 189 6.06 34.56 19.76
CA GLU A 189 6.01 35.89 19.14
C GLU A 189 4.62 36.34 18.66
N GLN A 190 3.54 35.68 18.96
CA GLN A 190 2.21 36.23 18.61
C GLN A 190 1.39 36.46 19.90
N GLN A 191 1.42 37.72 20.35
CA GLN A 191 0.48 38.20 21.36
C GLN A 191 -0.94 38.11 20.82
N PRO A 192 -1.93 37.64 21.63
CA PRO A 192 -3.31 37.47 21.19
C PRO A 192 -4.06 38.81 21.32
N THR A 193 -3.88 39.68 20.38
CA THR A 193 -4.74 40.89 20.31
C THR A 193 -4.72 41.39 18.86
N GLN A 194 -5.64 40.90 18.02
CA GLN A 194 -6.25 41.70 16.96
C GLN A 194 -7.24 40.99 16.03
N TYR A 195 -7.44 39.64 16.14
CA TYR A 195 -8.32 38.95 15.17
C TYR A 195 -9.70 38.57 15.69
N LEU A 196 -10.21 39.22 16.77
CA LEU A 196 -11.51 38.85 17.34
C LEU A 196 -12.63 39.87 17.04
N ASN A 197 -12.41 40.89 16.22
CA ASN A 197 -13.39 41.97 16.02
C ASN A 197 -13.92 42.19 14.59
N GLU A 198 -13.61 41.30 13.64
CA GLU A 198 -14.07 41.53 12.24
C GLU A 198 -15.02 40.50 11.64
N GLN A 199 -15.54 39.53 12.39
CA GLN A 199 -16.51 38.60 11.84
C GLN A 199 -17.71 38.32 12.75
N ILE A 200 -18.41 39.35 13.24
CA ILE A 200 -19.81 39.23 13.67
C ILE A 200 -20.55 40.45 13.16
N GLN A 201 -20.96 40.44 11.91
CA GLN A 201 -22.17 41.09 11.46
C GLN A 201 -23.09 40.00 10.97
N ILE A 202 -23.96 39.54 11.86
CA ILE A 202 -25.08 38.65 11.52
C ILE A 202 -26.22 39.60 11.09
N GLU A 203 -26.49 39.66 9.81
CA GLU A 203 -27.80 40.17 9.34
C GLU A 203 -28.85 39.09 9.56
N GLU A 204 -29.72 39.35 10.52
CA GLU A 204 -31.00 38.63 10.68
C GLU A 204 -31.93 38.95 9.50
N THR A 205 -32.17 37.96 8.59
CA THR A 205 -33.42 37.93 7.83
C THR A 205 -33.68 36.51 7.26
N THR A 206 -34.78 35.93 7.77
CA THR A 206 -35.74 35.01 7.16
C THR A 206 -35.44 33.49 7.03
N PRO A 207 -36.46 32.62 7.13
CA PRO A 207 -36.36 31.20 7.54
C PRO A 207 -36.14 30.21 6.40
N ASP A 208 -35.23 30.48 5.45
CA ASP A 208 -34.89 29.58 4.35
C ASP A 208 -33.38 29.32 4.18
N GLY A 209 -32.54 29.70 5.18
CA GLY A 209 -31.08 29.73 5.07
C GLY A 209 -30.34 28.48 5.49
N PHE A 210 -30.98 27.30 5.67
CA PHE A 210 -30.28 26.14 6.24
C PHE A 210 -29.42 25.32 5.23
N GLN A 211 -29.46 25.66 3.95
CA GLN A 211 -28.69 24.95 2.93
C GLN A 211 -27.43 25.69 2.43
N SER A 212 -27.21 26.94 2.80
CA SER A 212 -26.10 27.75 2.28
C SER A 212 -24.85 27.75 3.16
N ALA A 213 -24.98 27.50 4.45
CA ALA A 213 -23.86 27.55 5.38
C ALA A 213 -22.95 26.31 5.36
N MET A 214 -23.41 25.20 4.78
CA MET A 214 -22.63 23.95 4.70
C MET A 214 -21.70 23.88 3.48
N ARG A 215 -21.83 24.82 2.53
CA ARG A 215 -21.05 24.80 1.28
C ARG A 215 -19.70 25.51 1.34
N VAL A 216 -19.52 26.45 2.26
CA VAL A 216 -18.30 27.27 2.33
C VAL A 216 -17.18 26.61 3.17
N VAL A 217 -17.54 25.71 4.10
CA VAL A 217 -16.54 24.99 4.93
C VAL A 217 -15.93 23.80 4.21
N VAL A 218 -16.55 23.33 3.12
CA VAL A 218 -16.08 22.17 2.35
C VAL A 218 -15.07 22.55 1.26
N GLU A 219 -15.11 23.77 0.74
CA GLU A 219 -14.23 24.17 -0.38
C GLU A 219 -12.79 24.52 0.04
N THR A 220 -12.56 25.00 1.26
CA THR A 220 -11.18 25.29 1.74
C THR A 220 -10.42 24.08 2.26
N SER A 221 -11.12 22.98 2.55
CA SER A 221 -10.47 21.72 2.97
C SER A 221 -10.14 20.78 1.80
N ILE A 222 -10.64 21.07 0.62
CA ILE A 222 -10.49 20.20 -0.57
C ILE A 222 -9.19 20.53 -1.34
N GLU A 223 -8.77 21.79 -1.37
CA GLU A 223 -7.53 22.17 -2.11
C GLU A 223 -6.24 21.69 -1.44
N GLU A 224 -6.22 21.52 -0.11
CA GLU A 224 -5.03 20.98 0.60
C GLU A 224 -5.01 19.44 0.69
N ALA A 225 -6.18 18.77 0.60
CA ALA A 225 -6.28 17.32 0.55
C ALA A 225 -5.94 16.74 -0.83
N GLU A 226 -6.11 17.52 -1.89
CA GLU A 226 -5.89 17.09 -3.28
C GLU A 226 -4.41 16.82 -3.64
N GLN A 227 -3.44 17.31 -2.87
CA GLN A 227 -2.02 17.06 -3.12
C GLN A 227 -1.53 15.71 -2.57
N PHE A 228 -2.29 15.00 -1.73
CA PHE A 228 -1.83 13.78 -1.06
C PHE A 228 -2.58 12.49 -1.42
N ASP A 229 -3.64 12.52 -2.20
CA ASP A 229 -4.50 11.36 -2.44
C ASP A 229 -4.29 10.67 -3.79
N ALA A 230 -3.05 10.58 -4.24
CA ALA A 230 -2.70 9.88 -5.48
C ALA A 230 -3.01 8.35 -5.44
N ALA A 231 -3.28 7.80 -4.26
CA ALA A 231 -3.66 6.40 -4.09
C ALA A 231 -5.18 6.19 -3.99
N ALA A 232 -5.93 7.18 -3.53
CA ALA A 232 -7.36 7.04 -3.27
C ALA A 232 -8.25 7.13 -4.53
N GLU A 233 -7.78 7.79 -5.58
CA GLU A 233 -8.56 7.92 -6.83
C GLU A 233 -8.51 6.70 -7.74
N PHE A 234 -7.62 5.75 -7.43
CA PHE A 234 -7.55 4.48 -8.16
C PHE A 234 -8.85 3.66 -8.11
N ILE A 235 -9.78 4.00 -7.20
CA ILE A 235 -10.93 3.16 -6.86
C ILE A 235 -12.29 3.79 -7.14
N ARG A 236 -12.41 5.10 -7.33
CA ARG A 236 -13.72 5.71 -7.56
C ARG A 236 -14.43 5.27 -8.85
N VAL A 237 -13.77 4.47 -9.67
CA VAL A 237 -14.34 3.95 -10.94
C VAL A 237 -15.04 2.60 -10.79
N THR A 238 -15.00 1.95 -9.60
CA THR A 238 -15.56 0.60 -9.44
C THR A 238 -16.81 0.50 -8.56
N ASP A 239 -17.28 1.60 -7.93
CA ASP A 239 -18.38 1.52 -6.96
C ASP A 239 -19.69 2.24 -7.39
N GLU A 240 -19.83 2.66 -8.65
CA GLU A 240 -21.15 3.04 -9.19
C GLU A 240 -21.65 1.94 -10.13
N HIS A 241 -22.28 0.92 -9.54
CA HIS A 241 -23.56 0.25 -9.86
C HIS A 241 -23.70 -1.04 -9.08
#